data_ba683e008d1f03a54d1e5ea82d7e432e
#
_entry.id   ba683e008d1f03a54d1e5ea82d7e432e
#
_cell.length_a   1.000
_cell.length_b   1.000
_cell.length_c   1.000
_cell.angle_alpha   90.00
_cell.angle_beta   90.00
_cell.angle_gamma   90.00
#
_symmetry.space_group_name_H-M   'P 1'
#
loop_
_entity.id
_entity.type
_entity.pdbx_description
1 polymer ?
#
loop_
_entity_poly.entity_id
_entity_poly.type
_entity_poly.pdbx_seq_one_letter_code
_entity_poly.pdbx_strand_id
1 'polypeptide(L)'
;MASPLVSVLMTIYNHEQFLKDSIQSIQSQTLKNWELIAIDNGSTDNSRKILKSFKDRRIKKKYLKKNIGRTNCLNYGLKFTKGKYIAVLDSDDIAIKNRFVDQTKYFENNKEIWLLGSNSYLINEKNKIYNKRNTFRSLKNMRKLLLKNLIPHSTVMYRRELIKRIGNYPKEYIYAQDYAFYLKTFKNYKIEILDKFLVKIRRGHEKSETFRSQRSRTLLGEELKILIWIYRNFNYNFIELLKFLIQFSKALLKNIIYRAKF
;
A
#
# COMPACT_ATOMS: atom_id res chain seq x y z
N MET A 1 -18.32 -23.16 -3.04
CA MET A 1 -18.41 -21.87 -2.33
C MET A 1 -18.27 -20.75 -3.35
N ALA A 2 -19.09 -19.71 -3.26
CA ALA A 2 -18.97 -18.53 -4.13
C ALA A 2 -17.59 -17.89 -3.96
N SER A 3 -17.03 -17.32 -5.04
CA SER A 3 -15.77 -16.58 -4.97
C SER A 3 -15.90 -15.37 -4.06
N PRO A 4 -14.88 -15.02 -3.25
CA PRO A 4 -14.92 -13.84 -2.41
C PRO A 4 -15.06 -12.57 -3.25
N LEU A 5 -15.75 -11.56 -2.71
CA LEU A 5 -15.81 -10.26 -3.36
C LEU A 5 -14.49 -9.49 -3.19
N VAL A 6 -13.89 -9.57 -1.99
CA VAL A 6 -12.64 -8.88 -1.65
C VAL A 6 -11.60 -9.89 -1.19
N SER A 7 -10.42 -9.88 -1.81
CA SER A 7 -9.21 -10.50 -1.26
C SER A 7 -8.39 -9.43 -0.55
N VAL A 8 -8.17 -9.58 0.75
CA VAL A 8 -7.25 -8.74 1.50
C VAL A 8 -5.85 -9.31 1.39
N LEU A 9 -4.89 -8.52 0.95
CA LEU A 9 -3.48 -8.90 0.85
C LEU A 9 -2.71 -8.29 2.04
N MET A 10 -2.11 -9.14 2.87
CA MET A 10 -1.34 -8.74 4.04
C MET A 10 0.00 -9.47 4.08
N THR A 11 1.09 -8.72 4.12
CA THR A 11 2.43 -9.24 4.38
C THR A 11 2.82 -8.97 5.82
N ILE A 12 3.43 -9.93 6.49
CA ILE A 12 3.74 -9.91 7.93
C ILE A 12 5.24 -10.15 8.09
N TYR A 13 5.93 -9.27 8.83
CA TYR A 13 7.31 -9.47 9.23
C TYR A 13 7.61 -8.75 10.53
N ASN A 14 7.73 -9.53 11.63
CA ASN A 14 8.05 -9.03 12.98
C ASN A 14 7.09 -7.96 13.51
N HIS A 15 5.78 -8.21 13.41
CA HIS A 15 4.71 -7.33 13.87
C HIS A 15 3.84 -7.95 14.97
N GLU A 16 4.43 -8.75 15.88
CA GLU A 16 3.71 -9.43 16.96
C GLU A 16 2.82 -8.52 17.81
N GLN A 17 3.23 -7.27 18.02
CA GLN A 17 2.50 -6.29 18.83
C GLN A 17 1.19 -5.83 18.19
N PHE A 18 1.10 -5.80 16.86
CA PHE A 18 0.03 -5.14 16.12
C PHE A 18 -0.83 -6.10 15.31
N LEU A 19 -0.28 -7.28 14.97
CA LEU A 19 -0.89 -8.22 14.04
C LEU A 19 -2.28 -8.68 14.47
N LYS A 20 -2.50 -8.88 15.77
CA LYS A 20 -3.80 -9.31 16.30
C LYS A 20 -4.89 -8.28 15.99
N ASP A 21 -4.64 -7.00 16.28
CA ASP A 21 -5.59 -5.90 16.04
C ASP A 21 -5.87 -5.74 14.56
N SER A 22 -4.82 -5.84 13.73
CA SER A 22 -4.93 -5.74 12.28
C SER A 22 -5.85 -6.83 11.70
N ILE A 23 -5.64 -8.10 12.05
CA ILE A 23 -6.48 -9.21 11.58
C ILE A 23 -7.91 -9.10 12.13
N GLN A 24 -8.09 -8.74 13.40
CA GLN A 24 -9.42 -8.55 14.01
C GLN A 24 -10.19 -7.43 13.30
N SER A 25 -9.52 -6.39 12.84
CA SER A 25 -10.15 -5.31 12.07
C SER A 25 -10.74 -5.78 10.73
N ILE A 26 -10.13 -6.81 10.11
CA ILE A 26 -10.67 -7.46 8.90
C ILE A 26 -11.86 -8.36 9.26
N GLN A 27 -11.77 -9.12 10.35
CA GLN A 27 -12.88 -9.97 10.79
C GLN A 27 -14.13 -9.16 11.17
N SER A 28 -13.92 -7.93 11.67
CA SER A 28 -15.01 -7.03 12.08
C SER A 28 -15.69 -6.29 10.91
N GLN A 29 -15.23 -6.46 9.67
CA GLN A 29 -15.83 -5.81 8.51
C GLN A 29 -17.31 -6.17 8.34
N THR A 30 -18.13 -5.18 7.98
CA THR A 30 -19.58 -5.37 7.75
C THR A 30 -19.83 -6.23 6.51
N LEU A 31 -19.07 -6.05 5.43
CA LEU A 31 -19.06 -6.98 4.30
C LEU A 31 -18.49 -8.32 4.78
N LYS A 32 -19.23 -9.43 4.59
CA LYS A 32 -18.81 -10.77 5.05
C LYS A 32 -18.13 -11.60 3.94
N ASN A 33 -18.34 -11.25 2.67
CA ASN A 33 -17.77 -11.96 1.52
C ASN A 33 -16.36 -11.49 1.20
N TRP A 34 -15.41 -11.85 2.06
CA TRP A 34 -13.97 -11.57 1.91
C TRP A 34 -13.12 -12.80 2.23
N GLU A 35 -11.90 -12.80 1.74
CA GLU A 35 -10.80 -13.66 2.21
C GLU A 35 -9.60 -12.80 2.62
N LEU A 36 -8.77 -13.29 3.52
CA LEU A 36 -7.48 -12.69 3.88
C LEU A 36 -6.36 -13.62 3.42
N ILE A 37 -5.50 -13.13 2.55
CA ILE A 37 -4.24 -13.78 2.17
C ILE A 37 -3.15 -13.21 3.08
N ALA A 38 -2.87 -13.89 4.18
CA ALA A 38 -1.90 -13.49 5.20
C ALA A 38 -0.59 -14.28 5.01
N ILE A 39 0.50 -13.55 4.72
CA ILE A 39 1.80 -14.14 4.40
C ILE A 39 2.80 -13.75 5.48
N ASP A 40 3.20 -14.71 6.29
CA ASP A 40 4.34 -14.55 7.18
C ASP A 40 5.64 -14.64 6.38
N ASN A 41 6.32 -13.51 6.23
CA ASN A 41 7.53 -13.34 5.44
C ASN A 41 8.80 -13.72 6.22
N GLY A 42 8.76 -14.88 6.90
CA GLY A 42 9.90 -15.39 7.68
C GLY A 42 10.11 -14.62 8.99
N SER A 43 9.03 -14.29 9.73
CA SER A 43 9.14 -13.63 11.03
C SER A 43 9.92 -14.45 12.05
N THR A 44 10.70 -13.76 12.89
CA THR A 44 11.51 -14.31 13.97
C THR A 44 10.93 -14.05 15.37
N ASP A 45 9.87 -13.21 15.45
CA ASP A 45 9.10 -12.93 16.64
C ASP A 45 7.84 -13.85 16.75
N ASN A 46 6.91 -13.55 17.67
CA ASN A 46 5.67 -14.32 17.84
C ASN A 46 4.62 -14.11 16.74
N SER A 47 4.88 -13.31 15.69
CA SER A 47 3.92 -13.05 14.60
C SER A 47 3.36 -14.33 14.00
N ARG A 48 4.22 -15.34 13.74
CA ARG A 48 3.81 -16.66 13.22
C ARG A 48 2.88 -17.40 14.17
N LYS A 49 3.14 -17.37 15.46
CA LYS A 49 2.31 -18.00 16.51
C LYS A 49 0.93 -17.32 16.57
N ILE A 50 0.93 -16.00 16.54
CA ILE A 50 -0.31 -15.18 16.53
C ILE A 50 -1.12 -15.50 15.27
N LEU A 51 -0.50 -15.50 14.07
CA LEU A 51 -1.21 -15.84 12.85
C LEU A 51 -1.82 -17.25 12.88
N LYS A 52 -1.11 -18.23 13.45
CA LYS A 52 -1.61 -19.61 13.62
C LYS A 52 -2.83 -19.70 14.51
N SER A 53 -2.97 -18.85 15.54
CA SER A 53 -4.07 -18.90 16.51
C SER A 53 -5.43 -18.53 15.92
N PHE A 54 -5.49 -17.77 14.85
CA PHE A 54 -6.76 -17.44 14.17
C PHE A 54 -7.36 -18.68 13.50
N LYS A 55 -8.64 -19.00 13.79
CA LYS A 55 -9.34 -20.20 13.28
C LYS A 55 -10.32 -19.92 12.14
N ASP A 56 -10.50 -18.64 11.75
CA ASP A 56 -11.41 -18.25 10.68
C ASP A 56 -10.96 -18.85 9.32
N ARG A 57 -11.83 -19.63 8.68
CA ARG A 57 -11.55 -20.31 7.41
C ARG A 57 -11.33 -19.36 6.24
N ARG A 58 -11.76 -18.11 6.35
CA ARG A 58 -11.51 -17.06 5.35
C ARG A 58 -10.07 -16.56 5.37
N ILE A 59 -9.30 -16.84 6.43
CA ILE A 59 -7.89 -16.45 6.56
C ILE A 59 -7.01 -17.55 5.94
N LYS A 60 -6.45 -17.27 4.76
CA LYS A 60 -5.54 -18.15 4.03
C LYS A 60 -4.11 -17.81 4.44
N LYS A 61 -3.52 -18.62 5.28
CA LYS A 61 -2.19 -18.41 5.88
C LYS A 61 -1.11 -19.01 5.00
N LYS A 62 -0.04 -18.27 4.78
CA LYS A 62 1.17 -18.72 4.09
C LYS A 62 2.39 -18.39 4.95
N TYR A 63 3.34 -19.29 5.00
CA TYR A 63 4.53 -19.18 5.85
C TYR A 63 5.78 -19.36 5.00
N LEU A 64 6.56 -18.30 4.86
CA LEU A 64 7.86 -18.39 4.18
C LEU A 64 8.94 -18.81 5.17
N LYS A 65 9.96 -19.51 4.65
CA LYS A 65 11.10 -19.97 5.47
C LYS A 65 12.01 -18.81 5.87
N LYS A 66 12.13 -17.79 5.00
CA LYS A 66 12.99 -16.60 5.20
C LYS A 66 12.32 -15.35 4.65
N ASN A 67 12.78 -14.19 5.07
CA ASN A 67 12.37 -12.91 4.51
C ASN A 67 12.88 -12.77 3.07
N ILE A 68 11.95 -12.64 2.12
CA ILE A 68 12.23 -12.44 0.69
C ILE A 68 12.02 -11.00 0.22
N GLY A 69 11.86 -10.06 1.15
CA GLY A 69 11.51 -8.67 0.90
C GLY A 69 10.01 -8.47 0.65
N ARG A 70 9.55 -7.24 0.95
CA ARG A 70 8.11 -6.89 0.90
C ARG A 70 7.52 -7.06 -0.50
N THR A 71 8.19 -6.53 -1.52
CA THR A 71 7.71 -6.57 -2.92
C THR A 71 7.53 -8.01 -3.41
N ASN A 72 8.51 -8.88 -3.17
CA ASN A 72 8.39 -10.30 -3.54
C ASN A 72 7.28 -11.00 -2.75
N CYS A 73 7.12 -10.66 -1.47
CA CYS A 73 6.08 -11.22 -0.61
C CYS A 73 4.67 -10.79 -1.07
N LEU A 74 4.46 -9.51 -1.44
CA LEU A 74 3.21 -9.03 -2.05
C LEU A 74 2.91 -9.81 -3.34
N ASN A 75 3.88 -9.91 -4.23
CA ASN A 75 3.74 -10.63 -5.51
C ASN A 75 3.47 -12.13 -5.31
N TYR A 76 4.07 -12.73 -4.29
CA TYR A 76 3.76 -14.10 -3.90
C TYR A 76 2.30 -14.24 -3.46
N GLY A 77 1.82 -13.31 -2.64
CA GLY A 77 0.44 -13.31 -2.14
C GLY A 77 -0.61 -13.09 -3.23
N LEU A 78 -0.32 -12.25 -4.23
CA LEU A 78 -1.23 -12.01 -5.36
C LEU A 78 -1.65 -13.29 -6.09
N LYS A 79 -0.78 -14.31 -6.12
CA LYS A 79 -1.08 -15.61 -6.76
C LYS A 79 -2.24 -16.36 -6.12
N PHE A 80 -2.59 -16.06 -4.87
CA PHE A 80 -3.64 -16.73 -4.10
C PHE A 80 -4.93 -15.92 -4.02
N THR A 81 -4.96 -14.68 -4.51
CA THR A 81 -6.15 -13.84 -4.48
C THR A 81 -7.21 -14.31 -5.48
N LYS A 82 -8.46 -14.45 -5.01
CA LYS A 82 -9.60 -14.91 -5.83
C LYS A 82 -10.70 -13.84 -5.95
N GLY A 83 -10.68 -12.82 -5.09
CA GLY A 83 -11.68 -11.76 -5.03
C GLY A 83 -11.75 -10.94 -6.32
N LYS A 84 -12.93 -10.37 -6.59
CA LYS A 84 -13.11 -9.38 -7.66
C LYS A 84 -12.23 -8.14 -7.43
N TYR A 85 -12.09 -7.75 -6.16
CA TYR A 85 -11.25 -6.66 -5.71
C TYR A 85 -10.12 -7.17 -4.82
N ILE A 86 -8.97 -6.50 -4.87
CA ILE A 86 -7.84 -6.71 -3.96
C ILE A 86 -7.72 -5.47 -3.07
N ALA A 87 -7.86 -5.64 -1.77
CA ALA A 87 -7.59 -4.63 -0.76
C ALA A 87 -6.24 -4.89 -0.10
N VAL A 88 -5.42 -3.87 0.10
CA VAL A 88 -4.17 -4.01 0.84
C VAL A 88 -4.36 -3.52 2.27
N LEU A 89 -3.79 -4.23 3.23
CA LEU A 89 -3.68 -3.78 4.61
C LEU A 89 -2.35 -4.24 5.19
N ASP A 90 -1.55 -3.29 5.68
CA ASP A 90 -0.31 -3.60 6.37
C ASP A 90 -0.61 -4.22 7.75
N SER A 91 0.25 -5.11 8.21
CA SER A 91 0.01 -5.92 9.41
C SER A 91 0.11 -5.15 10.73
N ASP A 92 0.41 -3.86 10.68
CA ASP A 92 0.42 -2.90 11.79
C ASP A 92 -0.72 -1.87 11.74
N ASP A 93 -1.53 -1.88 10.66
CA ASP A 93 -2.63 -0.93 10.44
C ASP A 93 -4.00 -1.55 10.77
N ILE A 94 -5.04 -0.71 10.90
CA ILE A 94 -6.39 -1.12 11.29
C ILE A 94 -7.40 -0.64 10.26
N ALA A 95 -8.17 -1.56 9.66
CA ALA A 95 -9.26 -1.23 8.76
C ALA A 95 -10.50 -0.77 9.55
N ILE A 96 -11.14 0.32 9.12
CA ILE A 96 -12.42 0.78 9.71
C ILE A 96 -13.56 -0.14 9.25
N LYS A 97 -14.51 -0.40 10.13
CA LYS A 97 -15.57 -1.43 10.03
C LYS A 97 -16.31 -1.46 8.68
N ASN A 98 -16.54 -0.31 8.04
CA ASN A 98 -17.29 -0.21 6.78
C ASN A 98 -16.40 -0.08 5.53
N ARG A 99 -15.07 -0.23 5.67
CA ARG A 99 -14.14 -0.01 4.57
C ARG A 99 -14.50 -0.79 3.31
N PHE A 100 -14.76 -2.09 3.45
CA PHE A 100 -15.00 -2.94 2.29
C PHE A 100 -16.33 -2.65 1.61
N VAL A 101 -17.39 -2.36 2.38
CA VAL A 101 -18.69 -1.94 1.83
C VAL A 101 -18.54 -0.64 1.05
N ASP A 102 -17.93 0.38 1.66
CA ASP A 102 -17.78 1.70 1.05
C ASP A 102 -16.98 1.65 -0.25
N GLN A 103 -15.83 0.96 -0.23
CA GLN A 103 -14.98 0.86 -1.41
C GLN A 103 -15.60 0.01 -2.53
N THR A 104 -16.24 -1.12 -2.20
CA THR A 104 -16.87 -1.97 -3.21
C THR A 104 -18.10 -1.29 -3.83
N LYS A 105 -18.95 -0.65 -3.02
CA LYS A 105 -20.10 0.14 -3.52
C LYS A 105 -19.64 1.24 -4.49
N TYR A 106 -18.52 1.91 -4.16
CA TYR A 106 -17.97 2.94 -5.02
C TYR A 106 -17.52 2.37 -6.38
N PHE A 107 -16.83 1.24 -6.38
CA PHE A 107 -16.44 0.57 -7.63
C PHE A 107 -17.62 0.08 -8.47
N GLU A 108 -18.70 -0.38 -7.84
CA GLU A 108 -19.89 -0.83 -8.58
C GLU A 108 -20.60 0.33 -9.29
N ASN A 109 -20.58 1.52 -8.69
CA ASN A 109 -21.21 2.73 -9.26
C ASN A 109 -20.28 3.47 -10.24
N ASN A 110 -18.96 3.19 -10.23
CA ASN A 110 -17.95 3.89 -11.04
C ASN A 110 -17.06 2.87 -11.75
N LYS A 111 -17.55 2.34 -12.87
CA LYS A 111 -16.90 1.21 -13.58
C LYS A 111 -15.55 1.57 -14.19
N GLU A 112 -15.34 2.85 -14.50
CA GLU A 112 -14.11 3.40 -15.07
C GLU A 112 -12.95 3.49 -14.06
N ILE A 113 -13.24 3.39 -12.73
CA ILE A 113 -12.20 3.44 -11.70
C ILE A 113 -11.55 2.06 -11.54
N TRP A 114 -10.23 2.03 -11.54
CA TRP A 114 -9.44 0.80 -11.42
C TRP A 114 -8.73 0.66 -10.08
N LEU A 115 -8.33 1.79 -9.48
CA LEU A 115 -7.70 1.83 -8.16
C LEU A 115 -8.35 2.93 -7.33
N LEU A 116 -8.68 2.62 -6.09
CA LEU A 116 -9.32 3.51 -5.14
C LEU A 116 -8.52 3.57 -3.85
N GLY A 117 -8.10 4.78 -3.46
CA GLY A 117 -7.56 5.07 -2.14
C GLY A 117 -8.61 5.68 -1.21
N SER A 118 -8.21 6.02 0.01
CA SER A 118 -9.06 6.77 0.95
C SER A 118 -8.25 7.68 1.86
N ASN A 119 -8.94 8.50 2.64
CA ASN A 119 -8.36 9.19 3.78
C ASN A 119 -8.02 8.20 4.91
N SER A 120 -7.16 8.60 5.83
CA SER A 120 -6.75 7.78 6.96
C SER A 120 -6.55 8.59 8.24
N TYR A 121 -6.80 7.95 9.38
CA TYR A 121 -6.32 8.45 10.67
C TYR A 121 -4.88 8.01 10.89
N LEU A 122 -4.10 8.82 11.61
CA LEU A 122 -2.78 8.43 12.10
C LEU A 122 -2.90 8.03 13.56
N ILE A 123 -2.41 6.84 13.91
CA ILE A 123 -2.45 6.28 15.27
C ILE A 123 -1.05 5.98 15.78
N ASN A 124 -0.89 6.06 17.10
CA ASN A 124 0.31 5.62 17.79
C ASN A 124 0.25 4.10 18.12
N GLU A 125 1.26 3.58 18.81
CA GLU A 125 1.35 2.18 19.21
C GLU A 125 0.17 1.70 20.09
N LYS A 126 -0.43 2.61 20.87
CA LYS A 126 -1.60 2.35 21.75
C LYS A 126 -2.95 2.55 21.04
N ASN A 127 -3.00 2.56 19.71
CA ASN A 127 -4.20 2.78 18.89
C ASN A 127 -4.86 4.17 19.05
N LYS A 128 -4.22 5.13 19.76
CA LYS A 128 -4.76 6.47 19.95
C LYS A 128 -4.57 7.29 18.66
N ILE A 129 -5.65 7.87 18.16
CA ILE A 129 -5.61 8.79 17.01
C ILE A 129 -4.97 10.11 17.47
N TYR A 130 -3.94 10.55 16.76
CA TYR A 130 -3.28 11.82 17.04
C TYR A 130 -3.33 12.79 15.85
N ASN A 131 -3.65 12.29 14.62
CA ASN A 131 -3.75 13.15 13.44
C ASN A 131 -4.67 12.51 12.39
N LYS A 132 -4.99 13.29 11.34
CA LYS A 132 -5.77 12.89 10.15
C LYS A 132 -4.95 13.16 8.90
N ARG A 133 -4.93 12.21 7.96
CA ARG A 133 -4.36 12.38 6.63
C ARG A 133 -5.48 12.46 5.61
N ASN A 134 -5.73 13.66 5.11
CA ASN A 134 -6.74 13.89 4.08
C ASN A 134 -6.11 13.76 2.68
N THR A 135 -6.03 12.52 2.20
CA THR A 135 -5.47 12.17 0.89
C THR A 135 -6.36 12.74 -0.25
N PHE A 136 -7.68 12.73 -0.08
CA PHE A 136 -8.64 13.29 -1.03
C PHE A 136 -8.33 14.76 -1.34
N ARG A 137 -8.20 15.60 -0.32
CA ARG A 137 -7.85 17.02 -0.50
C ARG A 137 -6.45 17.20 -1.11
N SER A 138 -5.50 16.37 -0.71
CA SER A 138 -4.14 16.42 -1.23
C SER A 138 -4.05 16.08 -2.71
N LEU A 139 -4.94 15.19 -3.19
CA LEU A 139 -4.99 14.69 -4.58
C LEU A 139 -6.22 15.17 -5.37
N LYS A 140 -6.82 16.33 -5.04
CA LYS A 140 -7.86 16.95 -5.93
C LYS A 140 -7.39 17.01 -7.39
N ASN A 141 -6.11 17.28 -7.61
CA ASN A 141 -5.45 17.08 -8.90
C ASN A 141 -4.56 15.84 -8.81
N MET A 142 -4.98 14.74 -9.45
CA MET A 142 -4.25 13.46 -9.46
C MET A 142 -2.85 13.57 -10.06
N ARG A 143 -2.57 14.58 -10.90
CA ARG A 143 -1.21 14.82 -11.42
C ARG A 143 -0.18 15.15 -10.34
N LYS A 144 -0.61 15.55 -9.13
CA LYS A 144 0.30 15.65 -7.98
C LYS A 144 0.95 14.31 -7.61
N LEU A 145 0.35 13.19 -8.04
CA LEU A 145 0.95 11.87 -7.89
C LEU A 145 2.27 11.76 -8.67
N LEU A 146 2.46 12.53 -9.75
CA LEU A 146 3.71 12.56 -10.50
C LEU A 146 4.88 13.19 -9.72
N LEU A 147 4.59 13.96 -8.67
CA LEU A 147 5.59 14.63 -7.85
C LEU A 147 5.90 13.86 -6.56
N LYS A 148 4.91 13.13 -6.01
CA LYS A 148 5.07 12.48 -4.70
C LYS A 148 4.05 11.38 -4.49
N ASN A 149 4.47 10.28 -3.82
CA ASN A 149 3.53 9.27 -3.33
C ASN A 149 2.66 9.84 -2.21
N LEU A 150 1.41 10.10 -2.51
CA LEU A 150 0.42 10.65 -1.58
C LEU A 150 -0.62 9.60 -1.13
N ILE A 151 -0.68 8.43 -1.75
CA ILE A 151 -1.66 7.39 -1.45
C ILE A 151 -1.06 6.38 -0.46
N PRO A 152 -1.57 6.28 0.77
CA PRO A 152 -1.10 5.28 1.72
C PRO A 152 -1.49 3.86 1.26
N HIS A 153 -0.54 2.94 1.27
CA HIS A 153 -0.73 1.58 0.74
C HIS A 153 -1.90 0.83 1.41
N SER A 154 -2.03 0.94 2.73
CA SER A 154 -3.11 0.29 3.48
C SER A 154 -4.51 0.81 3.15
N THR A 155 -4.65 1.95 2.46
CA THR A 155 -5.97 2.48 2.07
C THR A 155 -6.45 1.96 0.72
N VAL A 156 -5.56 1.30 -0.04
CA VAL A 156 -5.81 0.98 -1.44
C VAL A 156 -6.66 -0.27 -1.60
N MET A 157 -7.64 -0.17 -2.50
CA MET A 157 -8.35 -1.29 -3.11
C MET A 157 -8.30 -1.11 -4.64
N TYR A 158 -8.17 -2.20 -5.39
CA TYR A 158 -8.16 -2.16 -6.85
C TYR A 158 -8.84 -3.39 -7.45
N ARG A 159 -9.28 -3.27 -8.71
CA ARG A 159 -9.82 -4.41 -9.46
C ARG A 159 -8.75 -5.47 -9.65
N ARG A 160 -9.01 -6.73 -9.32
CA ARG A 160 -8.02 -7.81 -9.50
C ARG A 160 -7.55 -7.92 -10.95
N GLU A 161 -8.40 -7.59 -11.89
CA GLU A 161 -8.06 -7.57 -13.32
C GLU A 161 -6.92 -6.59 -13.65
N LEU A 162 -6.72 -5.54 -12.84
CA LEU A 162 -5.63 -4.58 -13.02
C LEU A 162 -4.27 -5.28 -13.09
N ILE A 163 -4.06 -6.34 -12.28
CA ILE A 163 -2.81 -7.13 -12.29
C ILE A 163 -2.54 -7.75 -13.66
N LYS A 164 -3.57 -8.17 -14.37
CA LYS A 164 -3.42 -8.71 -15.74
C LYS A 164 -3.07 -7.62 -16.75
N ARG A 165 -3.49 -6.38 -16.51
CA ARG A 165 -3.32 -5.25 -17.42
C ARG A 165 -1.94 -4.58 -17.28
N ILE A 166 -1.48 -4.36 -16.06
CA ILE A 166 -0.25 -3.60 -15.80
C ILE A 166 0.88 -4.43 -15.16
N GLY A 167 0.60 -5.70 -14.84
CA GLY A 167 1.53 -6.58 -14.13
C GLY A 167 1.49 -6.42 -12.61
N ASN A 168 2.34 -7.16 -11.94
CA ASN A 168 2.51 -7.16 -10.49
C ASN A 168 3.27 -5.91 -10.00
N TYR A 169 3.47 -5.81 -8.67
CA TYR A 169 4.37 -4.82 -8.09
C TYR A 169 5.77 -4.96 -8.69
N PRO A 170 6.39 -3.87 -9.19
CA PRO A 170 7.71 -3.93 -9.82
C PRO A 170 8.79 -4.35 -8.82
N LYS A 171 9.50 -5.44 -9.13
CA LYS A 171 10.48 -6.07 -8.22
C LYS A 171 11.75 -5.25 -8.01
N GLU A 172 12.05 -4.36 -8.92
CA GLU A 172 13.20 -3.46 -8.88
C GLU A 172 13.09 -2.38 -7.79
N TYR A 173 11.90 -2.25 -7.15
CA TYR A 173 11.67 -1.33 -6.03
C TYR A 173 11.47 -2.10 -4.73
N ILE A 174 12.29 -1.77 -3.72
CA ILE A 174 12.22 -2.37 -2.37
C ILE A 174 11.24 -1.59 -1.49
N TYR A 175 11.29 -0.25 -1.54
CA TYR A 175 10.51 0.66 -0.71
C TYR A 175 9.42 1.42 -1.47
N ALA A 176 9.63 1.70 -2.75
CA ALA A 176 8.73 2.50 -3.58
C ALA A 176 7.85 1.66 -4.52
N GLN A 177 7.68 0.37 -4.24
CA GLN A 177 6.92 -0.59 -5.05
C GLN A 177 5.45 -0.19 -5.22
N ASP A 178 4.83 0.37 -4.18
CA ASP A 178 3.46 0.86 -4.20
C ASP A 178 3.33 2.09 -5.10
N TYR A 179 4.26 3.03 -4.96
CA TYR A 179 4.28 4.24 -5.78
C TYR A 179 4.47 3.91 -7.27
N ALA A 180 5.41 3.04 -7.58
CA ALA A 180 5.63 2.58 -8.96
C ALA A 180 4.39 1.87 -9.54
N PHE A 181 3.67 1.07 -8.71
CA PHE A 181 2.41 0.44 -9.10
C PHE A 181 1.31 1.47 -9.38
N TYR A 182 1.19 2.52 -8.54
CA TYR A 182 0.22 3.59 -8.76
C TYR A 182 0.50 4.39 -10.03
N LEU A 183 1.77 4.69 -10.31
CA LEU A 183 2.16 5.41 -11.51
C LEU A 183 1.87 4.60 -12.78
N LYS A 184 2.16 3.29 -12.78
CA LYS A 184 1.78 2.39 -13.88
C LYS A 184 0.26 2.36 -14.06
N THR A 185 -0.51 2.36 -12.96
CA THR A 185 -1.96 2.44 -13.03
C THR A 185 -2.40 3.78 -13.61
N PHE A 186 -1.88 4.88 -13.07
CA PHE A 186 -2.29 6.24 -13.45
C PHE A 186 -2.00 6.58 -14.92
N LYS A 187 -1.00 5.93 -15.53
CA LYS A 187 -0.68 6.12 -16.94
C LYS A 187 -1.84 5.76 -17.86
N ASN A 188 -2.57 4.69 -17.56
CA ASN A 188 -3.57 4.13 -18.46
C ASN A 188 -4.96 3.97 -17.86
N TYR A 189 -5.10 4.13 -16.54
CA TYR A 189 -6.33 3.82 -15.82
C TYR A 189 -6.64 4.89 -14.78
N LYS A 190 -7.93 5.10 -14.53
CA LYS A 190 -8.40 6.10 -13.57
C LYS A 190 -8.17 5.61 -12.14
N ILE A 191 -7.48 6.46 -11.35
CA ILE A 191 -7.31 6.34 -9.91
C ILE A 191 -8.19 7.38 -9.24
N GLU A 192 -8.79 7.04 -8.12
CA GLU A 192 -9.56 7.98 -7.33
C GLU A 192 -9.34 7.83 -5.83
N ILE A 193 -9.68 8.87 -5.07
CA ILE A 193 -9.57 8.88 -3.61
C ILE A 193 -10.97 9.13 -3.04
N LEU A 194 -11.49 8.15 -2.32
CA LEU A 194 -12.77 8.29 -1.63
C LEU A 194 -12.62 9.24 -0.43
N ASP A 195 -13.48 10.28 -0.36
CA ASP A 195 -13.47 11.24 0.77
C ASP A 195 -14.11 10.64 2.03
N LYS A 196 -13.54 9.52 2.47
CA LYS A 196 -13.89 8.84 3.70
C LYS A 196 -12.63 8.38 4.43
N PHE A 197 -12.64 8.38 5.75
CA PHE A 197 -11.58 7.87 6.59
C PHE A 197 -11.83 6.36 6.83
N LEU A 198 -11.10 5.50 6.10
CA LEU A 198 -11.37 4.06 6.08
C LEU A 198 -10.28 3.19 6.70
N VAL A 199 -9.16 3.80 7.09
CA VAL A 199 -8.02 3.09 7.71
C VAL A 199 -7.41 3.94 8.82
N LYS A 200 -6.95 3.29 9.87
CA LYS A 200 -6.04 3.87 10.87
C LYS A 200 -4.64 3.36 10.57
N ILE A 201 -3.73 4.27 10.28
CA ILE A 201 -2.34 3.99 9.92
C ILE A 201 -1.44 4.24 11.13
N ARG A 202 -0.67 3.23 11.51
CA ARG A 202 0.26 3.32 12.61
C ARG A 202 1.55 3.99 12.18
N ARG A 203 2.05 4.90 13.02
CA ARG A 203 3.29 5.64 12.77
C ARG A 203 4.11 5.75 14.06
N GLY A 204 5.42 5.97 13.87
CA GLY A 204 6.32 6.28 14.99
C GLY A 204 6.94 5.06 15.67
N HIS A 205 6.74 3.85 15.17
CA HIS A 205 7.41 2.67 15.69
C HIS A 205 8.60 2.25 14.82
N GLU A 206 9.67 1.77 15.44
CA GLU A 206 10.95 1.43 14.77
C GLU A 206 10.82 0.29 13.74
N LYS A 207 9.85 -0.60 13.92
CA LYS A 207 9.59 -1.71 12.99
C LYS A 207 8.87 -1.28 11.72
N SER A 208 8.38 -0.02 11.62
CA SER A 208 7.70 0.46 10.42
C SER A 208 8.67 0.57 9.24
N GLU A 209 8.22 0.15 8.06
CA GLU A 209 9.01 0.25 6.84
C GLU A 209 9.31 1.71 6.47
N THR A 210 8.39 2.63 6.76
CA THR A 210 8.60 4.07 6.58
C THR A 210 9.77 4.59 7.42
N PHE A 211 9.92 4.15 8.68
CA PHE A 211 11.04 4.55 9.54
C PHE A 211 12.38 4.02 9.00
N ARG A 212 12.40 2.77 8.53
CA ARG A 212 13.59 2.14 7.95
C ARG A 212 13.97 2.76 6.61
N SER A 213 13.00 3.04 5.74
CA SER A 213 13.25 3.57 4.41
C SER A 213 13.79 5.01 4.43
N GLN A 214 13.35 5.85 5.37
CA GLN A 214 13.82 7.23 5.49
C GLN A 214 15.34 7.34 5.71
N ARG A 215 15.98 6.28 6.22
CA ARG A 215 17.42 6.18 6.46
C ARG A 215 18.13 5.33 5.41
N SER A 216 17.47 4.97 4.32
CA SER A 216 18.01 4.05 3.32
C SER A 216 18.50 4.78 2.07
N ARG A 217 19.76 4.56 1.71
CA ARG A 217 20.34 4.96 0.41
C ARG A 217 19.56 4.38 -0.77
N THR A 218 19.01 3.17 -0.60
CA THR A 218 18.20 2.49 -1.62
C THR A 218 16.97 3.30 -2.00
N LEU A 219 16.26 3.90 -1.03
CA LEU A 219 15.08 4.72 -1.30
C LEU A 219 15.41 5.94 -2.18
N LEU A 220 16.54 6.62 -1.91
CA LEU A 220 16.97 7.76 -2.74
C LEU A 220 17.24 7.36 -4.18
N GLY A 221 17.86 6.19 -4.39
CA GLY A 221 18.08 5.65 -5.73
C GLY A 221 16.77 5.27 -6.44
N GLU A 222 15.81 4.73 -5.68
CA GLU A 222 14.48 4.39 -6.20
C GLU A 222 13.67 5.65 -6.57
N GLU A 223 13.74 6.71 -5.76
CA GLU A 223 13.11 7.99 -6.07
C GLU A 223 13.61 8.55 -7.41
N LEU A 224 14.93 8.54 -7.64
CA LEU A 224 15.51 8.98 -8.91
C LEU A 224 15.05 8.12 -10.10
N LYS A 225 15.05 6.78 -9.96
CA LYS A 225 14.53 5.88 -11.00
C LYS A 225 13.07 6.16 -11.34
N ILE A 226 12.25 6.40 -10.32
CA ILE A 226 10.83 6.76 -10.51
C ILE A 226 10.70 8.08 -11.25
N LEU A 227 11.46 9.11 -10.88
CA LEU A 227 11.41 10.41 -11.53
C LEU A 227 11.83 10.30 -13.01
N ILE A 228 12.88 9.54 -13.32
CA ILE A 228 13.27 9.26 -14.70
C ILE A 228 12.16 8.53 -15.47
N TRP A 229 11.54 7.54 -14.83
CA TRP A 229 10.42 6.81 -15.44
C TRP A 229 9.23 7.73 -15.71
N ILE A 230 8.87 8.60 -14.75
CA ILE A 230 7.79 9.59 -14.90
C ILE A 230 8.10 10.53 -16.07
N TYR A 231 9.32 11.08 -16.14
CA TYR A 231 9.73 11.97 -17.23
C TYR A 231 9.55 11.34 -18.62
N ARG A 232 9.86 10.06 -18.74
CA ARG A 232 9.76 9.32 -20.02
C ARG A 232 8.33 8.92 -20.40
N ASN A 233 7.39 8.93 -19.46
CA ASN A 233 6.07 8.33 -19.66
C ASN A 233 4.89 9.31 -19.57
N PHE A 234 5.12 10.56 -19.18
CA PHE A 234 4.08 11.57 -19.07
C PHE A 234 4.47 12.87 -19.76
N ASN A 235 3.47 13.54 -20.35
CA ASN A 235 3.64 14.88 -20.91
C ASN A 235 3.43 15.91 -19.77
N TYR A 236 4.21 17.01 -19.84
CA TYR A 236 4.21 18.09 -18.86
C TYR A 236 3.83 19.41 -19.54
N ASN A 237 3.01 20.22 -18.86
CA ASN A 237 2.98 21.64 -19.15
C ASN A 237 4.21 22.34 -18.52
N PHE A 238 4.44 23.60 -18.88
CA PHE A 238 5.63 24.35 -18.42
C PHE A 238 5.75 24.38 -16.88
N ILE A 239 4.63 24.63 -16.14
CA ILE A 239 4.63 24.71 -14.68
C ILE A 239 4.90 23.35 -14.05
N GLU A 240 4.34 22.29 -14.59
CA GLU A 240 4.59 20.92 -14.13
C GLU A 240 6.03 20.50 -14.36
N LEU A 241 6.60 20.85 -15.53
CA LEU A 241 7.99 20.58 -15.85
C LEU A 241 8.93 21.31 -14.86
N LEU A 242 8.66 22.56 -14.55
CA LEU A 242 9.47 23.32 -13.58
C LEU A 242 9.43 22.67 -12.19
N LYS A 243 8.23 22.28 -11.72
CA LYS A 243 8.07 21.56 -10.43
C LYS A 243 8.80 20.21 -10.44
N PHE A 244 8.73 19.50 -11.56
CA PHE A 244 9.44 18.23 -11.74
C PHE A 244 10.95 18.42 -11.67
N LEU A 245 11.52 19.42 -12.37
CA LEU A 245 12.94 19.71 -12.35
C LEU A 245 13.44 20.08 -10.95
N ILE A 246 12.68 20.88 -10.20
CA ILE A 246 12.98 21.20 -8.80
C ILE A 246 12.98 19.92 -7.94
N GLN A 247 12.00 19.04 -8.11
CA GLN A 247 11.92 17.78 -7.37
C GLN A 247 13.10 16.85 -7.73
N PHE A 248 13.44 16.76 -9.00
CA PHE A 248 14.56 15.97 -9.50
C PHE A 248 15.90 16.47 -8.95
N SER A 249 16.13 17.80 -8.98
CA SER A 249 17.35 18.42 -8.43
C SER A 249 17.48 18.16 -6.92
N LYS A 250 16.39 18.26 -6.18
CA LYS A 250 16.38 17.94 -4.72
C LYS A 250 16.71 16.47 -4.47
N ALA A 251 16.15 15.54 -5.24
CA ALA A 251 16.43 14.11 -5.09
C ALA A 251 17.89 13.78 -5.46
N LEU A 252 18.41 14.40 -6.53
CA LEU A 252 19.80 14.25 -6.96
C LEU A 252 20.77 14.78 -5.89
N LEU A 253 20.54 15.99 -5.38
CA LEU A 253 21.37 16.60 -4.34
C LEU A 253 21.41 15.76 -3.06
N LYS A 254 20.27 15.27 -2.60
CA LYS A 254 20.18 14.33 -1.47
C LYS A 254 21.01 13.07 -1.69
N ASN A 255 20.97 12.52 -2.92
CA ASN A 255 21.73 11.32 -3.26
C ASN A 255 23.23 11.57 -3.26
N ILE A 256 23.67 12.73 -3.77
CA ILE A 256 25.08 13.16 -3.78
C ILE A 256 25.58 13.38 -2.35
N ILE A 257 24.85 14.15 -1.54
CA ILE A 257 25.22 14.42 -0.14
C ILE A 257 25.30 13.12 0.66
N TYR A 258 24.36 12.19 0.46
CA TYR A 258 24.38 10.91 1.14
C TYR A 258 25.59 10.05 0.69
N ARG A 259 25.99 10.12 -0.58
CA ARG A 259 27.20 9.45 -1.09
C ARG A 259 28.51 10.02 -0.54
N ALA A 260 28.53 11.33 -0.27
CA ALA A 260 29.72 12.02 0.27
C ALA A 260 29.93 11.79 1.78
N LYS A 261 28.89 11.36 2.51
CA LYS A 261 28.96 11.12 3.96
C LYS A 261 29.33 9.68 4.34
N PHE A 262 29.35 8.76 3.40
CA PHE A 262 29.61 7.34 3.55
C PHE A 262 30.37 6.79 2.33
#